data_e9917c6de02e3997e7c9f12f3b16375d
#
_entry.id   e9917c6de02e3997e7c9f12f3b16375d
#
_cell.length_a   1.000
_cell.length_b   1.000
_cell.length_c   1.000
_cell.angle_alpha   90.00
_cell.angle_beta   90.00
_cell.angle_gamma   90.00
#
_symmetry.space_group_name_H-M   'P 1'
#
loop_
_entity.id
_entity.type
_entity.pdbx_description
1 polymer ?
#
loop_
_entity_poly.entity_id
_entity_poly.type
_entity_poly.pdbx_seq_one_letter_code
_entity_poly.pdbx_strand_id
1 'polypeptide(L)'
;MSKVIYKNLNTSPILAVGGSGVWLEDAAGKRYLDTCGGVAVSSLGHAHPRIAAAFEREAKNLAWAHAGSFTTAAAEELATRLVDSSGGLARAQFLSGGSEVMELAMKIAYQYQSERGLPDKSIFISRRQSYHGSTLGTLSISGNVQRQSVFGRLLPPAEFVSPCYAYRDQRADESEDQYGTRLAQELDEKIRVLGSENVAAFFAETVVGSTNGAVPAVPGYFRKIKAVCERHDVLLILDEVMAGMGRTGHLYAYADDGIVPDMVAVGKGLAAGYMPISALLISERIHSAMAQGSGVLGNGQTHVNHPLACAIALEVQQVIREENLLAQVRQRGEQLRSWLKESLADLDIVGDIRGRGLFVGVEFVESRATKEPFHGAGAYAAALKQEALQRGLLIYPGSGTAQGLLGNHVLFAPPFITSEDELGQMVERFSAVVRAVAH
;
A
#
# COMPACT_ATOMS: atom_id res chain seq x y z
N MET A 1 34.07 1.47 5.16
CA MET A 1 32.76 1.09 5.72
C MET A 1 31.79 2.23 5.49
N SER A 2 30.54 1.93 5.09
CA SER A 2 29.49 2.93 4.96
C SER A 2 29.15 3.56 6.31
N LYS A 3 28.80 4.86 6.28
CA LYS A 3 28.25 5.55 7.48
C LYS A 3 26.73 5.58 7.50
N VAL A 4 26.08 5.02 6.47
CA VAL A 4 24.63 4.86 6.40
C VAL A 4 24.24 3.59 7.16
N ILE A 5 23.23 3.68 8.01
CA ILE A 5 22.64 2.53 8.71
C ILE A 5 21.68 1.83 7.73
N TYR A 6 21.98 0.60 7.36
CA TYR A 6 21.12 -0.23 6.52
C TYR A 6 20.31 -1.23 7.36
N LYS A 7 19.20 -1.72 6.80
CA LYS A 7 18.36 -2.74 7.45
C LYS A 7 19.16 -4.01 7.81
N ASN A 8 20.09 -4.45 6.96
CA ASN A 8 21.08 -5.46 7.31
C ASN A 8 22.36 -4.72 7.74
N LEU A 9 22.71 -4.84 9.01
CA LEU A 9 23.87 -4.14 9.57
C LEU A 9 25.23 -4.73 9.14
N ASN A 10 25.24 -5.96 8.61
CA ASN A 10 26.46 -6.68 8.25
C ASN A 10 26.80 -6.60 6.76
N THR A 11 25.90 -6.10 5.92
CA THR A 11 26.09 -6.01 4.47
C THR A 11 25.66 -4.66 3.93
N SER A 12 26.42 -4.13 2.96
CA SER A 12 26.02 -2.92 2.23
C SER A 12 25.18 -3.30 1.01
N PRO A 13 24.14 -2.52 0.68
CA PRO A 13 23.42 -2.65 -0.57
C PRO A 13 24.31 -2.34 -1.79
N ILE A 14 23.88 -2.75 -2.98
CA ILE A 14 24.47 -2.37 -4.25
C ILE A 14 24.38 -0.85 -4.41
N LEU A 15 25.46 -0.21 -4.82
CA LEU A 15 25.49 1.24 -5.09
C LEU A 15 24.84 1.53 -6.44
N ALA A 16 23.62 2.03 -6.42
CA ALA A 16 22.97 2.55 -7.62
C ALA A 16 23.53 3.94 -7.97
N VAL A 17 23.86 4.15 -9.24
CA VAL A 17 24.41 5.42 -9.73
C VAL A 17 23.48 6.13 -10.70
N GLY A 18 22.44 5.45 -11.21
CA GLY A 18 21.47 6.02 -12.14
C GLY A 18 20.29 5.11 -12.40
N GLY A 19 19.34 5.63 -13.18
CA GLY A 19 18.19 4.89 -13.67
C GLY A 19 17.50 5.63 -14.81
N SER A 20 16.86 4.88 -15.70
CA SER A 20 16.04 5.43 -16.79
C SER A 20 14.90 4.48 -17.12
N GLY A 21 13.69 5.01 -17.25
CA GLY A 21 12.49 4.19 -17.42
C GLY A 21 12.36 3.18 -16.28
N VAL A 22 12.28 1.91 -16.60
CA VAL A 22 12.15 0.80 -15.63
C VAL A 22 13.48 0.18 -15.21
N TRP A 23 14.60 0.80 -15.56
CA TRP A 23 15.94 0.27 -15.33
C TRP A 23 16.71 1.07 -14.29
N LEU A 24 17.42 0.37 -13.42
CA LEU A 24 18.44 0.92 -12.52
C LEU A 24 19.81 0.46 -12.97
N GLU A 25 20.84 1.26 -12.67
CA GLU A 25 22.24 0.98 -13.00
C GLU A 25 23.12 1.09 -11.75
N ASP A 26 24.03 0.13 -11.58
CA ASP A 26 24.98 0.15 -10.48
C ASP A 26 26.33 0.75 -10.90
N ALA A 27 27.22 0.95 -9.92
CA ALA A 27 28.56 1.51 -10.14
C ALA A 27 29.49 0.65 -11.02
N ALA A 28 29.14 -0.59 -11.30
CA ALA A 28 29.83 -1.48 -12.22
C ALA A 28 29.25 -1.45 -13.65
N GLY A 29 28.25 -0.61 -13.89
CA GLY A 29 27.54 -0.52 -15.18
C GLY A 29 26.51 -1.63 -15.42
N LYS A 30 26.23 -2.47 -14.42
CA LYS A 30 25.22 -3.50 -14.54
C LYS A 30 23.83 -2.90 -14.40
N ARG A 31 22.94 -3.28 -15.33
CA ARG A 31 21.55 -2.82 -15.36
C ARG A 31 20.61 -3.85 -14.73
N TYR A 32 19.62 -3.34 -14.01
CA TYR A 32 18.61 -4.13 -13.32
C TYR A 32 17.22 -3.68 -13.75
N LEU A 33 16.42 -4.64 -14.23
CA LEU A 33 15.02 -4.44 -14.58
C LEU A 33 14.19 -4.45 -13.29
N ASP A 34 13.49 -3.35 -13.01
CA ASP A 34 12.74 -3.17 -11.76
C ASP A 34 11.30 -3.69 -11.88
N THR A 35 11.04 -4.88 -11.33
CA THR A 35 9.71 -5.49 -11.31
C THR A 35 8.81 -5.00 -10.18
N CYS A 36 9.35 -4.24 -9.23
CA CYS A 36 8.67 -3.91 -7.98
C CYS A 36 8.54 -2.41 -7.70
N GLY A 37 9.09 -1.55 -8.58
CA GLY A 37 9.08 -0.10 -8.37
C GLY A 37 9.66 0.30 -7.01
N GLY A 38 10.76 -0.36 -6.59
CA GLY A 38 11.25 -0.32 -5.23
C GLY A 38 10.33 -1.09 -4.27
N VAL A 39 9.30 -0.47 -3.75
CA VAL A 39 8.22 -1.09 -2.95
C VAL A 39 6.89 -0.49 -3.39
N ALA A 40 6.53 -0.68 -4.67
CA ALA A 40 5.37 -0.07 -5.33
C ALA A 40 5.38 1.48 -5.30
N VAL A 41 6.56 2.09 -5.36
CA VAL A 41 6.74 3.55 -5.23
C VAL A 41 6.92 4.19 -6.61
N SER A 42 7.85 3.66 -7.44
CA SER A 42 8.28 4.26 -8.70
C SER A 42 7.27 4.02 -9.83
N SER A 43 6.13 4.71 -9.79
CA SER A 43 5.04 4.51 -10.76
C SER A 43 5.37 4.99 -12.17
N LEU A 44 6.20 6.04 -12.31
CA LEU A 44 6.63 6.60 -13.60
C LEU A 44 8.07 6.20 -13.97
N GLY A 45 8.67 5.25 -13.26
CA GLY A 45 10.06 4.90 -13.45
C GLY A 45 11.02 6.02 -13.10
N HIS A 46 12.24 5.96 -13.68
CA HIS A 46 13.33 6.88 -13.35
C HIS A 46 13.54 7.91 -14.46
N ALA A 47 14.05 9.11 -14.08
CA ALA A 47 14.44 10.20 -14.97
C ALA A 47 13.33 10.67 -15.93
N HIS A 48 12.10 10.73 -15.48
CA HIS A 48 10.97 11.22 -16.29
C HIS A 48 11.14 12.71 -16.60
N PRO A 49 11.20 13.13 -17.89
CA PRO A 49 11.62 14.48 -18.26
C PRO A 49 10.68 15.58 -17.75
N ARG A 50 9.38 15.34 -17.74
CA ARG A 50 8.40 16.31 -17.23
C ARG A 50 8.56 16.55 -15.72
N ILE A 51 8.87 15.50 -14.97
CA ILE A 51 9.08 15.62 -13.52
C ILE A 51 10.37 16.40 -13.24
N ALA A 52 11.46 16.14 -14.00
CA ALA A 52 12.69 16.91 -13.88
C ALA A 52 12.46 18.41 -14.17
N ALA A 53 11.71 18.75 -15.21
CA ALA A 53 11.35 20.13 -15.54
C ALA A 53 10.48 20.78 -14.45
N ALA A 54 9.54 20.02 -13.83
CA ALA A 54 8.75 20.52 -12.71
C ALA A 54 9.60 20.85 -11.49
N PHE A 55 10.60 20.01 -11.15
CA PHE A 55 11.56 20.31 -10.09
C PHE A 55 12.31 21.61 -10.35
N GLU A 56 12.84 21.79 -11.56
CA GLU A 56 13.57 23.01 -11.92
C GLU A 56 12.69 24.26 -11.78
N ARG A 57 11.46 24.19 -12.23
CA ARG A 57 10.49 25.30 -12.16
C ARG A 57 10.13 25.64 -10.72
N GLU A 58 9.74 24.65 -9.94
CA GLU A 58 9.19 24.90 -8.60
C GLU A 58 10.28 25.24 -7.58
N ALA A 59 11.48 24.68 -7.71
CA ALA A 59 12.59 25.01 -6.81
C ALA A 59 13.03 26.48 -6.89
N LYS A 60 12.75 27.17 -8.02
CA LYS A 60 13.02 28.60 -8.20
C LYS A 60 11.98 29.51 -7.54
N ASN A 61 10.79 28.97 -7.19
CA ASN A 61 9.68 29.76 -6.67
C ASN A 61 9.66 29.83 -5.15
N LEU A 62 9.52 28.70 -4.48
CA LEU A 62 9.28 28.65 -3.05
C LEU A 62 9.84 27.36 -2.46
N ALA A 63 10.77 27.49 -1.51
CA ALA A 63 11.32 26.34 -0.82
C ALA A 63 10.33 25.74 0.18
N TRP A 64 9.68 26.61 0.98
CA TRP A 64 8.76 26.21 2.04
C TRP A 64 7.88 27.39 2.49
N ALA A 65 6.65 27.11 2.91
CA ALA A 65 5.76 28.08 3.55
C ALA A 65 5.07 27.44 4.76
N HIS A 66 5.00 28.18 5.85
CA HIS A 66 4.36 27.69 7.06
C HIS A 66 2.85 27.54 6.88
N ALA A 67 2.35 26.30 6.95
CA ALA A 67 0.95 25.97 6.67
C ALA A 67 -0.08 26.60 7.64
N GLY A 68 0.36 27.09 8.80
CA GLY A 68 -0.48 27.84 9.73
C GLY A 68 -0.75 29.30 9.28
N SER A 69 -0.05 29.79 8.26
CA SER A 69 -0.18 31.17 7.77
C SER A 69 -0.39 31.27 6.25
N PHE A 70 0.02 30.26 5.51
CA PHE A 70 0.00 30.27 4.05
C PHE A 70 -0.48 28.93 3.50
N THR A 71 -1.18 28.98 2.38
CA THR A 71 -1.35 27.87 1.46
C THR A 71 -0.63 28.15 0.16
N THR A 72 -0.60 27.19 -0.77
CA THR A 72 0.02 27.34 -2.10
C THR A 72 -0.91 26.84 -3.19
N ALA A 73 -0.81 27.43 -4.39
CA ALA A 73 -1.62 27.00 -5.52
C ALA A 73 -1.46 25.49 -5.81
N ALA A 74 -0.24 24.94 -5.68
CA ALA A 74 0.00 23.53 -5.91
C ALA A 74 -0.70 22.63 -4.87
N ALA A 75 -0.73 23.03 -3.61
CA ALA A 75 -1.43 22.26 -2.57
C ALA A 75 -2.94 22.29 -2.77
N GLU A 76 -3.51 23.47 -3.06
CA GLU A 76 -4.96 23.64 -3.32
C GLU A 76 -5.41 22.85 -4.57
N GLU A 77 -4.66 22.94 -5.65
CA GLU A 77 -4.98 22.23 -6.88
C GLU A 77 -4.85 20.72 -6.73
N LEU A 78 -3.79 20.24 -6.07
CA LEU A 78 -3.62 18.81 -5.79
C LEU A 78 -4.77 18.30 -4.91
N ALA A 79 -5.14 19.03 -3.85
CA ALA A 79 -6.26 18.68 -2.98
C ALA A 79 -7.56 18.60 -3.76
N THR A 80 -7.86 19.61 -4.58
CA THR A 80 -9.06 19.66 -5.44
C THR A 80 -9.11 18.42 -6.34
N ARG A 81 -8.05 18.12 -7.07
CA ARG A 81 -8.01 16.96 -7.98
C ARG A 81 -8.23 15.63 -7.27
N LEU A 82 -7.59 15.44 -6.11
CA LEU A 82 -7.74 14.21 -5.34
C LEU A 82 -9.15 14.07 -4.78
N VAL A 83 -9.70 15.15 -4.24
CA VAL A 83 -11.07 15.18 -3.70
C VAL A 83 -12.11 14.93 -4.80
N ASP A 84 -12.05 15.65 -5.91
CA ASP A 84 -13.00 15.48 -7.03
C ASP A 84 -13.01 14.06 -7.60
N SER A 85 -11.87 13.38 -7.55
CA SER A 85 -11.72 12.00 -8.04
C SER A 85 -12.09 10.94 -7.00
N SER A 86 -12.36 11.31 -5.75
CA SER A 86 -12.56 10.39 -4.63
C SER A 86 -13.97 9.78 -4.56
N GLY A 87 -14.93 10.35 -5.27
CA GLY A 87 -16.32 9.91 -5.25
C GLY A 87 -17.11 10.33 -4.00
N GLY A 88 -16.57 11.22 -3.13
CA GLY A 88 -17.35 11.72 -1.99
C GLY A 88 -16.55 12.14 -0.75
N LEU A 89 -15.22 12.11 -0.80
CA LEU A 89 -14.40 12.75 0.23
C LEU A 89 -14.34 14.27 0.00
N ALA A 90 -14.00 15.03 1.04
CA ALA A 90 -14.23 16.48 0.99
C ALA A 90 -12.98 17.32 1.23
N ARG A 91 -12.01 16.85 1.97
CA ARG A 91 -10.78 17.58 2.30
C ARG A 91 -9.57 16.65 2.26
N ALA A 92 -8.40 17.23 1.96
CA ALA A 92 -7.12 16.54 1.96
C ALA A 92 -6.08 17.28 2.78
N GLN A 93 -5.18 16.54 3.45
CA GLN A 93 -3.97 17.06 4.05
C GLN A 93 -2.76 16.26 3.58
N PHE A 94 -1.66 16.96 3.24
CA PHE A 94 -0.44 16.35 2.74
C PHE A 94 0.63 16.25 3.82
N LEU A 95 1.30 15.09 3.91
CA LEU A 95 2.37 14.78 4.85
C LEU A 95 3.54 14.14 4.09
N SER A 96 4.64 13.80 4.79
CA SER A 96 5.83 13.29 4.12
C SER A 96 5.80 11.78 3.86
N GLY A 97 5.11 10.98 4.67
CA GLY A 97 5.19 9.52 4.56
C GLY A 97 3.96 8.75 4.99
N GLY A 98 3.90 7.47 4.55
CA GLY A 98 2.77 6.59 4.81
C GLY A 98 2.49 6.36 6.30
N SER A 99 3.54 6.23 7.14
CA SER A 99 3.36 6.08 8.58
C SER A 99 2.77 7.33 9.21
N GLU A 100 3.21 8.51 8.77
CA GLU A 100 2.69 9.78 9.27
C GLU A 100 1.22 9.98 8.91
N VAL A 101 0.83 9.63 7.69
CA VAL A 101 -0.56 9.79 7.24
C VAL A 101 -1.51 8.82 7.96
N MET A 102 -1.06 7.61 8.25
CA MET A 102 -1.85 6.66 9.03
C MET A 102 -1.94 7.05 10.50
N GLU A 103 -0.87 7.62 11.07
CA GLU A 103 -0.88 8.20 12.42
C GLU A 103 -1.87 9.38 12.50
N LEU A 104 -1.90 10.24 11.45
CA LEU A 104 -2.89 11.31 11.35
C LEU A 104 -4.31 10.74 11.27
N ALA A 105 -4.54 9.67 10.51
CA ALA A 105 -5.86 9.06 10.41
C ALA A 105 -6.37 8.54 11.77
N MET A 106 -5.49 7.93 12.58
CA MET A 106 -5.83 7.52 13.95
C MET A 106 -6.21 8.72 14.83
N LYS A 107 -5.42 9.80 14.77
CA LYS A 107 -5.65 11.03 15.55
C LYS A 107 -6.96 11.72 15.16
N ILE A 108 -7.23 11.84 13.86
CA ILE A 108 -8.50 12.43 13.37
C ILE A 108 -9.69 11.55 13.76
N ALA A 109 -9.56 10.23 13.67
CA ALA A 109 -10.63 9.32 14.09
C ALA A 109 -10.99 9.52 15.56
N TYR A 110 -10.00 9.61 16.43
CA TYR A 110 -10.23 9.87 17.85
C TYR A 110 -10.76 11.28 18.11
N GLN A 111 -10.15 12.31 17.50
CA GLN A 111 -10.61 13.69 17.65
C GLN A 111 -12.07 13.86 17.20
N TYR A 112 -12.44 13.30 16.05
CA TYR A 112 -13.82 13.29 15.57
C TYR A 112 -14.80 12.72 16.59
N GLN A 113 -14.47 11.57 17.21
CA GLN A 113 -15.33 10.97 18.22
C GLN A 113 -15.41 11.83 19.49
N SER A 114 -14.26 12.32 19.95
CA SER A 114 -14.17 13.17 21.14
C SER A 114 -14.98 14.47 21.00
N GLU A 115 -14.91 15.13 19.84
CA GLU A 115 -15.64 16.37 19.57
C GLU A 115 -17.16 16.18 19.39
N ARG A 116 -17.58 14.95 19.14
CA ARG A 116 -18.98 14.53 19.19
C ARG A 116 -19.48 14.18 20.60
N GLY A 117 -18.63 14.33 21.62
CA GLY A 117 -18.96 13.95 23.00
C GLY A 117 -18.83 12.46 23.30
N LEU A 118 -18.06 11.72 22.50
CA LEU A 118 -17.84 10.28 22.59
C LEU A 118 -16.35 9.94 22.85
N PRO A 119 -15.71 10.49 23.93
CA PRO A 119 -14.26 10.32 24.14
C PRO A 119 -13.85 8.88 24.46
N ASP A 120 -14.78 8.02 24.88
CA ASP A 120 -14.51 6.61 25.14
C ASP A 120 -14.32 5.79 23.85
N LYS A 121 -14.80 6.29 22.70
CA LYS A 121 -14.54 5.69 21.38
C LYS A 121 -13.07 5.87 21.00
N SER A 122 -12.21 5.00 21.51
CA SER A 122 -10.75 5.08 21.35
C SER A 122 -10.10 3.79 20.85
N ILE A 123 -10.85 2.69 20.77
CA ILE A 123 -10.35 1.40 20.30
C ILE A 123 -10.28 1.40 18.76
N PHE A 124 -9.15 0.97 18.22
CA PHE A 124 -8.95 0.72 16.80
C PHE A 124 -8.94 -0.77 16.51
N ILE A 125 -9.71 -1.18 15.49
CA ILE A 125 -9.71 -2.55 14.96
C ILE A 125 -9.00 -2.55 13.61
N SER A 126 -8.17 -3.56 13.36
CA SER A 126 -7.52 -3.81 12.07
C SER A 126 -7.54 -5.29 11.70
N ARG A 127 -6.96 -5.65 10.57
CA ARG A 127 -6.85 -7.06 10.17
C ARG A 127 -5.51 -7.66 10.60
N ARG A 128 -5.51 -8.92 10.99
CA ARG A 128 -4.26 -9.69 11.09
C ARG A 128 -3.54 -9.68 9.73
N GLN A 129 -2.23 -9.80 9.73
CA GLN A 129 -1.38 -9.82 8.54
C GLN A 129 -1.47 -8.53 7.69
N SER A 130 -1.81 -7.39 8.29
CA SER A 130 -1.79 -6.07 7.64
C SER A 130 -0.51 -5.29 7.94
N TYR A 131 -0.31 -4.20 7.18
CA TYR A 131 0.77 -3.25 7.45
C TYR A 131 0.29 -1.81 7.21
N HIS A 132 0.38 -0.98 8.27
CA HIS A 132 -0.08 0.41 8.22
C HIS A 132 1.00 1.43 8.54
N GLY A 133 2.21 1.00 8.87
CA GLY A 133 3.33 1.90 9.13
C GLY A 133 4.34 1.39 10.14
N SER A 134 5.31 2.25 10.47
CA SER A 134 6.45 1.94 11.35
C SER A 134 6.58 2.88 12.56
N THR A 135 5.70 3.87 12.74
CA THR A 135 5.55 4.61 14.00
C THR A 135 4.90 3.71 15.04
N LEU A 136 5.05 3.99 16.33
CA LEU A 136 4.50 3.09 17.36
C LEU A 136 2.98 2.94 17.25
N GLY A 137 2.25 4.02 16.96
CA GLY A 137 0.80 3.94 16.76
C GLY A 137 0.43 3.11 15.53
N THR A 138 1.02 3.38 14.36
CA THR A 138 0.70 2.64 13.14
C THR A 138 1.21 1.20 13.17
N LEU A 139 2.31 0.93 13.87
CA LEU A 139 2.79 -0.42 14.10
C LEU A 139 1.84 -1.21 15.01
N SER A 140 1.22 -0.55 15.99
CA SER A 140 0.25 -1.19 16.89
C SER A 140 -0.98 -1.72 16.14
N ILE A 141 -1.50 -0.96 15.18
CA ILE A 141 -2.64 -1.38 14.32
C ILE A 141 -2.22 -2.23 13.11
N SER A 142 -0.93 -2.45 12.89
CA SER A 142 -0.43 -3.38 11.87
C SER A 142 -0.48 -4.82 12.38
N GLY A 143 -1.21 -5.70 11.71
CA GLY A 143 -1.32 -7.12 12.09
C GLY A 143 -0.09 -7.97 11.73
N ASN A 144 1.09 -7.35 11.57
CA ASN A 144 2.34 -8.02 11.21
C ASN A 144 3.13 -8.43 12.46
N VAL A 145 2.93 -9.66 12.91
CA VAL A 145 3.53 -10.22 14.13
C VAL A 145 5.07 -10.12 14.12
N GLN A 146 5.70 -10.37 12.97
CA GLN A 146 7.16 -10.32 12.87
C GLN A 146 7.73 -8.91 13.12
N ARG A 147 7.05 -7.87 12.65
CA ARG A 147 7.48 -6.49 12.87
C ARG A 147 7.18 -5.99 14.28
N GLN A 148 6.09 -6.47 14.88
CA GLN A 148 5.71 -6.12 16.25
C GLN A 148 6.58 -6.80 17.31
N SER A 149 7.13 -7.99 17.02
CA SER A 149 7.81 -8.85 18.03
C SER A 149 8.92 -8.15 18.82
N VAL A 150 9.69 -7.26 18.16
CA VAL A 150 10.78 -6.52 18.80
C VAL A 150 10.25 -5.37 19.68
N PHE A 151 9.14 -4.77 19.29
CA PHE A 151 8.63 -3.51 19.87
C PHE A 151 7.37 -3.72 20.74
N GLY A 152 6.91 -4.94 20.95
CA GLY A 152 5.61 -5.24 21.56
C GLY A 152 5.34 -4.54 22.89
N ARG A 153 6.39 -4.32 23.70
CA ARG A 153 6.27 -3.60 24.99
C ARG A 153 6.02 -2.10 24.86
N LEU A 154 6.25 -1.53 23.67
CA LEU A 154 6.11 -0.10 23.38
C LEU A 154 4.81 0.23 22.64
N LEU A 155 4.10 -0.81 22.17
CA LEU A 155 2.94 -0.61 21.32
C LEU A 155 1.68 -0.33 22.14
N PRO A 156 0.89 0.69 21.78
CA PRO A 156 -0.47 0.83 22.29
C PRO A 156 -1.32 -0.41 21.97
N PRO A 157 -2.36 -0.70 22.75
CA PRO A 157 -3.26 -1.82 22.46
C PRO A 157 -4.05 -1.57 21.16
N ALA A 158 -4.26 -2.62 20.37
CA ALA A 158 -5.10 -2.63 19.19
C ALA A 158 -5.81 -3.98 19.06
N GLU A 159 -6.94 -4.00 18.38
CA GLU A 159 -7.75 -5.20 18.20
C GLU A 159 -7.67 -5.70 16.75
N PHE A 160 -7.82 -7.00 16.55
CA PHE A 160 -7.66 -7.60 15.24
C PHE A 160 -8.78 -8.58 14.90
N VAL A 161 -9.15 -8.57 13.60
CA VAL A 161 -10.00 -9.56 12.96
C VAL A 161 -9.23 -10.31 11.87
N SER A 162 -9.81 -11.35 11.30
CA SER A 162 -9.21 -12.14 10.24
C SER A 162 -8.93 -11.33 8.98
N PRO A 163 -7.86 -11.63 8.25
CA PRO A 163 -7.63 -11.05 6.92
C PRO A 163 -8.65 -11.58 5.91
N CYS A 164 -8.95 -10.82 4.86
CA CYS A 164 -9.65 -11.33 3.69
C CYS A 164 -8.63 -11.96 2.73
N TYR A 165 -8.38 -13.24 2.89
CA TYR A 165 -7.33 -13.99 2.18
C TYR A 165 -7.86 -15.32 1.64
N ALA A 166 -8.63 -15.26 0.55
CA ALA A 166 -9.39 -16.40 0.04
C ALA A 166 -8.51 -17.64 -0.24
N TYR A 167 -7.32 -17.48 -0.83
CA TYR A 167 -6.42 -18.59 -1.10
C TYR A 167 -6.10 -19.44 0.14
N ARG A 168 -5.96 -18.81 1.33
CA ARG A 168 -5.61 -19.47 2.59
C ARG A 168 -6.81 -19.81 3.46
N ASP A 169 -7.80 -18.92 3.55
CA ASP A 169 -8.77 -18.93 4.66
C ASP A 169 -10.22 -19.18 4.22
N GLN A 170 -10.50 -19.15 2.90
CA GLN A 170 -11.82 -19.53 2.38
C GLN A 170 -11.98 -21.04 2.47
N ARG A 171 -13.11 -21.51 3.03
CA ARG A 171 -13.42 -22.94 3.15
C ARG A 171 -13.80 -23.52 1.80
N ALA A 172 -13.56 -24.82 1.62
CA ALA A 172 -13.84 -25.50 0.35
C ALA A 172 -15.33 -25.52 -0.05
N ASP A 173 -16.22 -25.47 0.95
CA ASP A 173 -17.68 -25.44 0.80
C ASP A 173 -18.28 -24.03 0.81
N GLU A 174 -17.44 -22.99 0.83
CA GLU A 174 -17.85 -21.60 0.97
C GLU A 174 -17.65 -20.84 -0.36
N SER A 175 -18.69 -20.14 -0.83
CA SER A 175 -18.53 -19.19 -1.93
C SER A 175 -17.81 -17.93 -1.46
N GLU A 176 -17.26 -17.13 -2.40
CA GLU A 176 -16.62 -15.82 -2.06
C GLU A 176 -17.57 -14.89 -1.32
N ASP A 177 -18.86 -14.89 -1.67
CA ASP A 177 -19.87 -14.08 -0.99
C ASP A 177 -20.14 -14.56 0.44
N GLN A 178 -20.20 -15.86 0.67
CA GLN A 178 -20.33 -16.46 2.01
C GLN A 178 -19.07 -16.17 2.85
N TYR A 179 -17.87 -16.29 2.25
CA TYR A 179 -16.63 -15.95 2.91
C TYR A 179 -16.59 -14.48 3.33
N GLY A 180 -16.90 -13.56 2.42
CA GLY A 180 -17.00 -12.13 2.73
C GLY A 180 -18.05 -11.83 3.81
N THR A 181 -19.17 -12.57 3.83
CA THR A 181 -20.21 -12.44 4.86
C THR A 181 -19.71 -12.92 6.22
N ARG A 182 -19.02 -14.05 6.31
CA ARG A 182 -18.42 -14.57 7.55
C ARG A 182 -17.41 -13.59 8.15
N LEU A 183 -16.57 -12.98 7.33
CA LEU A 183 -15.61 -11.98 7.80
C LEU A 183 -16.28 -10.70 8.29
N ALA A 184 -17.37 -10.27 7.65
CA ALA A 184 -18.14 -9.12 8.11
C ALA A 184 -18.88 -9.43 9.43
N GLN A 185 -19.35 -10.65 9.61
CA GLN A 185 -19.93 -11.11 10.89
C GLN A 185 -18.87 -11.16 12.01
N GLU A 186 -17.63 -11.58 11.72
CA GLU A 186 -16.52 -11.52 12.68
C GLU A 186 -16.27 -10.09 13.16
N LEU A 187 -16.29 -9.11 12.26
CA LEU A 187 -16.14 -7.70 12.62
C LEU A 187 -17.32 -7.21 13.46
N ASP A 188 -18.54 -7.53 13.06
CA ASP A 188 -19.77 -7.16 13.79
C ASP A 188 -19.75 -7.71 15.23
N GLU A 189 -19.39 -8.98 15.40
CA GLU A 189 -19.26 -9.61 16.71
C GLU A 189 -18.11 -9.00 17.54
N LYS A 190 -16.95 -8.75 16.92
CA LYS A 190 -15.83 -8.08 17.59
C LYS A 190 -16.25 -6.73 18.15
N ILE A 191 -16.95 -5.91 17.36
CA ILE A 191 -17.44 -4.60 17.82
C ILE A 191 -18.43 -4.74 18.96
N ARG A 192 -19.35 -5.71 18.91
CA ARG A 192 -20.30 -5.95 20.00
C ARG A 192 -19.63 -6.37 21.30
N VAL A 193 -18.62 -7.25 21.20
CA VAL A 193 -17.86 -7.71 22.39
C VAL A 193 -17.07 -6.58 23.04
N LEU A 194 -16.51 -5.67 22.23
CA LEU A 194 -15.77 -4.50 22.73
C LEU A 194 -16.70 -3.37 23.22
N GLY A 195 -17.98 -3.40 22.83
CA GLY A 195 -18.91 -2.29 22.98
C GLY A 195 -18.74 -1.27 21.85
N SER A 196 -19.80 -1.04 21.06
CA SER A 196 -19.74 -0.08 19.94
C SER A 196 -19.40 1.35 20.37
N GLU A 197 -19.73 1.68 21.61
CA GLU A 197 -19.41 2.97 22.27
C GLU A 197 -17.90 3.15 22.53
N ASN A 198 -17.10 2.09 22.43
CA ASN A 198 -15.66 2.13 22.67
C ASN A 198 -14.84 2.09 21.37
N VAL A 199 -15.44 1.68 20.22
CA VAL A 199 -14.72 1.47 18.97
C VAL A 199 -14.78 2.71 18.10
N ALA A 200 -13.61 3.30 17.79
CA ALA A 200 -13.49 4.52 16.98
C ALA A 200 -13.48 4.22 15.48
N ALA A 201 -12.69 3.25 15.04
CA ALA A 201 -12.47 3.00 13.62
C ALA A 201 -12.02 1.56 13.33
N PHE A 202 -12.31 1.12 12.09
CA PHE A 202 -11.76 -0.07 11.46
C PHE A 202 -10.80 0.32 10.34
N PHE A 203 -9.58 -0.25 10.36
CA PHE A 203 -8.52 -0.01 9.39
C PHE A 203 -8.30 -1.21 8.48
N ALA A 204 -8.15 -0.97 7.16
CA ALA A 204 -7.85 -2.03 6.22
C ALA A 204 -7.09 -1.51 4.98
N GLU A 205 -6.14 -2.30 4.47
CA GLU A 205 -5.63 -2.11 3.11
C GLU A 205 -6.68 -2.58 2.10
N THR A 206 -6.94 -1.82 1.05
CA THR A 206 -7.89 -2.22 -0.01
C THR A 206 -7.39 -3.46 -0.76
N VAL A 207 -6.10 -3.49 -1.08
CA VAL A 207 -5.38 -4.69 -1.51
C VAL A 207 -4.18 -4.84 -0.58
N VAL A 208 -4.11 -5.97 0.13
CA VAL A 208 -3.02 -6.21 1.10
C VAL A 208 -1.69 -6.31 0.37
N GLY A 209 -0.77 -5.42 0.71
CA GLY A 209 0.49 -5.27 -0.02
C GLY A 209 1.60 -6.20 0.45
N SER A 210 2.52 -5.61 1.22
CA SER A 210 3.83 -6.17 1.52
C SER A 210 3.82 -7.40 2.44
N THR A 211 2.74 -7.64 3.16
CA THR A 211 2.64 -8.75 4.12
C THR A 211 2.22 -10.05 3.47
N ASN A 212 1.31 -9.99 2.49
CA ASN A 212 0.72 -11.18 1.87
C ASN A 212 0.91 -11.25 0.36
N GLY A 213 1.53 -10.23 -0.28
CA GLY A 213 1.78 -10.22 -1.72
C GLY A 213 0.52 -9.98 -2.55
N ALA A 214 0.06 -8.73 -2.59
CA ALA A 214 -1.03 -8.23 -3.43
C ALA A 214 -2.34 -9.02 -3.32
N VAL A 215 -2.83 -9.26 -2.10
CA VAL A 215 -4.10 -9.98 -1.86
C VAL A 215 -5.29 -9.03 -1.98
N PRO A 216 -6.11 -9.12 -3.05
CA PRO A 216 -7.37 -8.38 -3.13
C PRO A 216 -8.41 -9.02 -2.21
N ALA A 217 -9.33 -8.20 -1.70
CA ALA A 217 -10.51 -8.73 -1.04
C ALA A 217 -11.44 -9.43 -2.06
N VAL A 218 -12.23 -10.40 -1.58
CA VAL A 218 -13.28 -11.03 -2.40
C VAL A 218 -14.36 -10.01 -2.77
N PRO A 219 -15.06 -10.19 -3.90
CA PRO A 219 -16.12 -9.28 -4.32
C PRO A 219 -17.17 -9.02 -3.23
N GLY A 220 -17.52 -7.76 -3.02
CA GLY A 220 -18.54 -7.35 -2.05
C GLY A 220 -18.08 -7.30 -0.59
N TYR A 221 -16.86 -7.74 -0.26
CA TYR A 221 -16.32 -7.68 1.11
C TYR A 221 -16.40 -6.27 1.69
N PHE A 222 -15.85 -5.27 1.03
CA PHE A 222 -15.83 -3.89 1.56
C PHE A 222 -17.22 -3.26 1.67
N ARG A 223 -18.19 -3.64 0.84
CA ARG A 223 -19.59 -3.21 1.02
C ARG A 223 -20.19 -3.75 2.32
N LYS A 224 -19.92 -5.03 2.63
CA LYS A 224 -20.38 -5.65 3.87
C LYS A 224 -19.69 -5.05 5.10
N ILE A 225 -18.38 -4.83 5.03
CA ILE A 225 -17.61 -4.15 6.10
C ILE A 225 -18.13 -2.74 6.34
N LYS A 226 -18.36 -1.95 5.27
CA LYS A 226 -18.90 -0.60 5.41
C LYS A 226 -20.28 -0.61 6.10
N ALA A 227 -21.16 -1.52 5.70
CA ALA A 227 -22.47 -1.66 6.34
C ALA A 227 -22.37 -2.02 7.84
N VAL A 228 -21.39 -2.83 8.24
CA VAL A 228 -21.12 -3.10 9.66
C VAL A 228 -20.63 -1.84 10.37
N CYS A 229 -19.66 -1.14 9.80
CA CYS A 229 -19.11 0.10 10.37
C CYS A 229 -20.21 1.17 10.56
N GLU A 230 -21.06 1.36 9.55
CA GLU A 230 -22.19 2.30 9.61
C GLU A 230 -23.20 1.97 10.70
N ARG A 231 -23.54 0.67 10.85
CA ARG A 231 -24.49 0.19 11.88
C ARG A 231 -24.03 0.51 13.31
N HIS A 232 -22.72 0.46 13.54
CA HIS A 232 -22.11 0.68 14.85
C HIS A 232 -21.53 2.08 15.04
N ASP A 233 -21.71 2.99 14.07
CA ASP A 233 -21.09 4.31 14.07
C ASP A 233 -19.56 4.26 14.26
N VAL A 234 -18.91 3.30 13.58
CA VAL A 234 -17.47 3.09 13.53
C VAL A 234 -16.94 3.65 12.20
N LEU A 235 -15.83 4.37 12.19
CA LEU A 235 -15.25 4.90 10.97
C LEU A 235 -14.59 3.78 10.15
N LEU A 236 -14.82 3.77 8.83
CA LEU A 236 -14.06 2.95 7.89
C LEU A 236 -12.89 3.76 7.31
N ILE A 237 -11.66 3.34 7.60
CA ILE A 237 -10.42 3.97 7.13
C ILE A 237 -9.67 3.01 6.23
N LEU A 238 -9.45 3.40 4.98
CA LEU A 238 -8.74 2.58 4.01
C LEU A 238 -7.31 3.07 3.83
N ASP A 239 -6.38 2.13 3.93
CA ASP A 239 -4.97 2.34 3.59
C ASP A 239 -4.75 1.96 2.13
N GLU A 240 -4.56 2.96 1.30
CA GLU A 240 -4.22 2.83 -0.11
C GLU A 240 -2.81 3.37 -0.43
N VAL A 241 -1.95 3.44 0.56
CA VAL A 241 -0.55 3.87 0.36
C VAL A 241 0.17 3.01 -0.68
N MET A 242 -0.15 1.72 -0.80
CA MET A 242 0.37 0.85 -1.86
C MET A 242 -0.59 0.67 -3.03
N ALA A 243 -1.86 0.49 -2.76
CA ALA A 243 -2.87 0.08 -3.74
C ALA A 243 -3.44 1.25 -4.56
N GLY A 244 -3.41 2.46 -4.01
CA GLY A 244 -3.96 3.66 -4.64
C GLY A 244 -3.05 4.29 -5.70
N MET A 245 -3.45 5.47 -6.13
CA MET A 245 -2.72 6.32 -7.08
C MET A 245 -2.37 5.62 -8.39
N GLY A 246 -3.31 4.79 -8.88
CA GLY A 246 -3.22 4.13 -10.18
C GLY A 246 -2.71 2.69 -10.15
N ARG A 247 -2.13 2.21 -9.06
CA ARG A 247 -1.47 0.89 -8.97
C ARG A 247 -2.39 -0.28 -9.35
N THR A 248 -3.67 -0.21 -9.00
CA THR A 248 -4.69 -1.22 -9.33
C THR A 248 -5.44 -0.95 -10.63
N GLY A 249 -5.08 0.14 -11.36
CA GLY A 249 -5.76 0.57 -12.58
C GLY A 249 -6.90 1.57 -12.34
N HIS A 250 -7.12 1.96 -11.08
CA HIS A 250 -7.98 3.04 -10.63
C HIS A 250 -7.20 4.00 -9.76
N LEU A 251 -7.58 5.29 -9.73
CA LEU A 251 -6.89 6.25 -8.88
C LEU A 251 -7.00 5.86 -7.40
N TYR A 252 -8.19 5.42 -7.00
CA TYR A 252 -8.46 4.80 -5.70
C TYR A 252 -8.91 3.37 -5.92
N ALA A 253 -8.25 2.42 -5.27
CA ALA A 253 -8.55 1.00 -5.43
C ALA A 253 -9.95 0.62 -4.91
N TYR A 254 -10.50 1.35 -3.93
CA TYR A 254 -11.86 1.15 -3.41
C TYR A 254 -12.97 1.44 -4.43
N ALA A 255 -12.65 2.14 -5.53
CA ALA A 255 -13.64 2.39 -6.59
C ALA A 255 -14.19 1.08 -7.20
N ASP A 256 -13.34 0.04 -7.31
CA ASP A 256 -13.76 -1.29 -7.77
C ASP A 256 -14.75 -1.95 -6.81
N ASP A 257 -14.68 -1.62 -5.53
CA ASP A 257 -15.56 -2.19 -4.51
C ASP A 257 -16.90 -1.44 -4.39
N GLY A 258 -17.05 -0.32 -5.11
CA GLY A 258 -18.27 0.49 -5.17
C GLY A 258 -18.64 1.13 -3.84
N ILE A 259 -17.63 1.55 -3.05
CA ILE A 259 -17.80 2.23 -1.77
C ILE A 259 -17.02 3.53 -1.73
N VAL A 260 -17.35 4.40 -0.77
CA VAL A 260 -16.50 5.53 -0.36
C VAL A 260 -16.24 5.37 1.15
N PRO A 261 -14.97 5.33 1.61
CA PRO A 261 -14.64 5.23 3.04
C PRO A 261 -14.88 6.58 3.74
N ASP A 262 -14.75 6.60 5.07
CA ASP A 262 -14.74 7.86 5.83
C ASP A 262 -13.43 8.60 5.69
N MET A 263 -12.34 7.84 5.58
CA MET A 263 -11.00 8.37 5.27
C MET A 263 -10.26 7.40 4.36
N VAL A 264 -9.37 7.95 3.52
CA VAL A 264 -8.39 7.17 2.77
C VAL A 264 -7.01 7.79 2.87
N ALA A 265 -6.03 6.97 3.16
CA ALA A 265 -4.62 7.33 3.13
C ALA A 265 -3.97 6.88 1.82
N VAL A 266 -3.27 7.79 1.13
CA VAL A 266 -2.52 7.51 -0.09
C VAL A 266 -1.08 8.00 0.04
N GLY A 267 -0.16 7.47 -0.75
CA GLY A 267 1.25 7.85 -0.73
C GLY A 267 1.97 7.25 -1.93
N LYS A 268 3.25 6.93 -1.80
CA LYS A 268 4.07 6.23 -2.83
C LYS A 268 3.82 6.72 -4.26
N GLY A 269 2.89 6.10 -4.98
CA GLY A 269 2.49 6.49 -6.33
C GLY A 269 1.96 7.91 -6.46
N LEU A 270 1.62 8.59 -5.34
CA LEU A 270 1.17 9.98 -5.34
C LEU A 270 2.21 10.90 -6.01
N ALA A 271 3.50 10.73 -5.69
CA ALA A 271 4.60 11.42 -6.36
C ALA A 271 5.59 10.46 -7.04
N ALA A 272 5.20 9.20 -7.27
CA ALA A 272 5.99 8.19 -8.00
C ALA A 272 7.44 8.01 -7.51
N GLY A 273 7.70 8.29 -6.24
CA GLY A 273 9.05 8.20 -5.63
C GLY A 273 9.92 9.43 -5.82
N TYR A 274 9.50 10.41 -6.61
CA TYR A 274 10.27 11.64 -6.83
C TYR A 274 10.32 12.55 -5.61
N MET A 275 9.25 12.57 -4.80
CA MET A 275 9.20 13.30 -3.53
C MET A 275 8.57 12.45 -2.43
N PRO A 276 9.06 12.57 -1.17
CA PRO A 276 8.35 12.06 -0.01
C PRO A 276 7.05 12.86 0.18
N ILE A 277 5.92 12.23 -0.11
CA ILE A 277 4.59 12.80 0.12
C ILE A 277 3.56 11.70 0.31
N SER A 278 2.59 11.97 1.16
CA SER A 278 1.36 11.20 1.36
C SER A 278 0.19 12.15 1.53
N ALA A 279 -1.02 11.66 1.40
CA ALA A 279 -2.22 12.44 1.64
C ALA A 279 -3.25 11.63 2.42
N LEU A 280 -3.90 12.29 3.39
CA LEU A 280 -5.13 11.79 4.01
C LEU A 280 -6.30 12.58 3.44
N LEU A 281 -7.28 11.88 2.87
CA LEU A 281 -8.54 12.46 2.49
C LEU A 281 -9.61 12.06 3.52
N ILE A 282 -10.47 13.00 3.88
CA ILE A 282 -11.54 12.81 4.88
C ILE A 282 -12.90 13.20 4.31
N SER A 283 -13.95 12.59 4.83
CA SER A 283 -15.34 12.91 4.47
C SER A 283 -15.79 14.25 5.08
N GLU A 284 -16.82 14.87 4.46
CA GLU A 284 -17.38 16.14 4.95
C GLU A 284 -17.93 16.02 6.38
N ARG A 285 -18.51 14.86 6.76
CA ARG A 285 -19.02 14.65 8.11
C ARG A 285 -17.93 14.79 9.19
N ILE A 286 -16.71 14.31 8.89
CA ILE A 286 -15.57 14.42 9.81
C ILE A 286 -15.09 15.86 9.89
N HIS A 287 -14.90 16.50 8.74
CA HIS A 287 -14.49 17.91 8.68
C HIS A 287 -15.47 18.81 9.41
N SER A 288 -16.77 18.69 9.12
CA SER A 288 -17.80 19.53 9.70
C SER A 288 -17.94 19.36 11.22
N ALA A 289 -17.81 18.12 11.74
CA ALA A 289 -17.84 17.88 13.18
C ALA A 289 -16.66 18.57 13.90
N MET A 290 -15.45 18.45 13.36
CA MET A 290 -14.27 19.12 13.95
C MET A 290 -14.34 20.65 13.81
N ALA A 291 -14.86 21.17 12.68
CA ALA A 291 -15.01 22.62 12.46
C ALA A 291 -16.04 23.25 13.38
N GLN A 292 -17.14 22.53 13.69
CA GLN A 292 -18.18 22.96 14.63
C GLN A 292 -17.80 22.74 16.11
N GLY A 293 -16.92 21.77 16.38
CA GLY A 293 -16.37 21.48 17.68
C GLY A 293 -15.27 22.48 18.07
N SER A 294 -14.02 22.01 18.17
CA SER A 294 -12.88 22.87 18.52
C SER A 294 -12.51 23.89 17.45
N GLY A 295 -12.85 23.65 16.19
CA GLY A 295 -12.41 24.42 15.03
C GLY A 295 -10.92 24.28 14.71
N VAL A 296 -10.21 23.34 15.36
CA VAL A 296 -8.76 23.16 15.24
C VAL A 296 -8.42 21.68 15.04
N LEU A 297 -7.56 21.38 14.07
CA LEU A 297 -6.98 20.06 13.93
C LEU A 297 -5.87 19.86 14.96
N GLY A 298 -6.03 18.89 15.87
CA GLY A 298 -5.09 18.55 16.95
C GLY A 298 -3.81 17.86 16.47
N ASN A 299 -3.30 18.22 15.28
CA ASN A 299 -2.08 17.67 14.72
C ASN A 299 -1.26 18.75 14.00
N GLY A 300 0.05 18.79 14.24
CA GLY A 300 0.99 19.68 13.58
C GLY A 300 2.27 18.94 13.20
N GLN A 301 2.71 19.11 11.95
CA GLN A 301 3.97 18.60 11.45
C GLN A 301 4.64 19.67 10.58
N THR A 302 5.97 19.76 10.63
CA THR A 302 6.72 20.83 9.96
C THR A 302 6.47 20.90 8.47
N HIS A 303 6.43 19.74 7.78
CA HIS A 303 6.34 19.67 6.31
C HIS A 303 4.92 19.39 5.80
N VAL A 304 3.89 19.73 6.58
CA VAL A 304 2.49 19.66 6.10
C VAL A 304 2.32 20.58 4.89
N ASN A 305 1.66 20.06 3.85
CA ASN A 305 1.35 20.77 2.61
C ASN A 305 2.60 21.38 1.92
N HIS A 306 3.73 20.67 1.96
CA HIS A 306 5.02 21.17 1.42
C HIS A 306 4.89 21.58 -0.05
N PRO A 307 5.21 22.85 -0.42
CA PRO A 307 4.96 23.39 -1.77
C PRO A 307 5.53 22.54 -2.89
N LEU A 308 6.84 22.28 -2.85
CA LEU A 308 7.51 21.50 -3.87
C LEU A 308 6.99 20.06 -3.95
N ALA A 309 6.70 19.41 -2.82
CA ALA A 309 6.17 18.06 -2.81
C ALA A 309 4.77 17.98 -3.45
N CYS A 310 3.90 18.97 -3.15
CA CYS A 310 2.58 19.07 -3.76
C CYS A 310 2.66 19.35 -5.27
N ALA A 311 3.57 20.23 -5.71
CA ALA A 311 3.76 20.53 -7.12
C ALA A 311 4.26 19.33 -7.92
N ILE A 312 5.21 18.56 -7.38
CA ILE A 312 5.72 17.34 -8.02
C ILE A 312 4.64 16.26 -8.05
N ALA A 313 3.89 16.07 -6.96
CA ALA A 313 2.77 15.13 -6.95
C ALA A 313 1.70 15.51 -7.97
N LEU A 314 1.37 16.79 -8.09
CA LEU A 314 0.43 17.31 -9.07
C LEU A 314 0.87 16.97 -10.51
N GLU A 315 2.15 17.19 -10.85
CA GLU A 315 2.71 16.85 -12.17
C GLU A 315 2.67 15.34 -12.42
N VAL A 316 3.00 14.51 -11.41
CA VAL A 316 2.89 13.04 -11.52
C VAL A 316 1.47 12.61 -11.83
N GLN A 317 0.47 13.13 -11.10
CA GLN A 317 -0.93 12.80 -11.35
C GLN A 317 -1.41 13.32 -12.71
N GLN A 318 -0.86 14.42 -13.18
CA GLN A 318 -1.13 14.95 -14.51
C GLN A 318 -0.58 14.05 -15.62
N VAL A 319 0.65 13.56 -15.50
CA VAL A 319 1.25 12.58 -16.42
C VAL A 319 0.40 11.31 -16.47
N ILE A 320 0.05 10.75 -15.31
CA ILE A 320 -0.77 9.52 -15.23
C ILE A 320 -2.09 9.68 -16.02
N ARG A 321 -2.74 10.83 -15.90
CA ARG A 321 -4.00 11.13 -16.58
C ARG A 321 -3.80 11.35 -18.09
N GLU A 322 -2.85 12.22 -18.49
CA GLU A 322 -2.67 12.64 -19.88
C GLU A 322 -2.14 11.51 -20.77
N GLU A 323 -1.29 10.64 -20.21
CA GLU A 323 -0.76 9.47 -20.90
C GLU A 323 -1.67 8.23 -20.78
N ASN A 324 -2.89 8.39 -20.17
CA ASN A 324 -3.87 7.32 -19.97
C ASN A 324 -3.29 6.07 -19.30
N LEU A 325 -2.38 6.26 -18.33
CA LEU A 325 -1.66 5.15 -17.71
C LEU A 325 -2.54 4.20 -16.91
N LEU A 326 -3.70 4.64 -16.40
CA LEU A 326 -4.63 3.75 -15.67
C LEU A 326 -5.17 2.63 -16.57
N ALA A 327 -5.47 2.93 -17.84
CA ALA A 327 -5.88 1.90 -18.80
C ALA A 327 -4.75 0.93 -19.10
N GLN A 328 -3.53 1.43 -19.26
CA GLN A 328 -2.33 0.59 -19.45
C GLN A 328 -2.09 -0.32 -18.24
N VAL A 329 -2.22 0.19 -17.02
CA VAL A 329 -2.09 -0.61 -15.78
C VAL A 329 -3.07 -1.77 -15.74
N ARG A 330 -4.34 -1.57 -16.14
CA ARG A 330 -5.31 -2.66 -16.23
C ARG A 330 -4.90 -3.70 -17.26
N GLN A 331 -4.60 -3.27 -18.48
CA GLN A 331 -4.21 -4.16 -19.58
C GLN A 331 -2.92 -4.93 -19.26
N ARG A 332 -1.86 -4.23 -18.84
CA ARG A 332 -0.56 -4.84 -18.50
C ARG A 332 -0.65 -5.73 -17.27
N GLY A 333 -1.52 -5.40 -16.33
CA GLY A 333 -1.76 -6.23 -15.15
C GLY A 333 -2.40 -7.58 -15.49
N GLU A 334 -3.39 -7.60 -16.38
CA GLU A 334 -3.96 -8.86 -16.91
C GLU A 334 -2.90 -9.68 -17.64
N GLN A 335 -2.14 -9.04 -18.52
CA GLN A 335 -1.08 -9.65 -19.30
C GLN A 335 0.00 -10.25 -18.38
N LEU A 336 0.46 -9.52 -17.38
CA LEU A 336 1.45 -9.99 -16.40
C LEU A 336 0.95 -11.24 -15.67
N ARG A 337 -0.29 -11.22 -15.16
CA ARG A 337 -0.86 -12.37 -14.46
C ARG A 337 -1.01 -13.59 -15.36
N SER A 338 -1.46 -13.40 -16.59
CA SER A 338 -1.60 -14.49 -17.58
C SER A 338 -0.26 -15.12 -17.89
N TRP A 339 0.75 -14.31 -18.21
CA TRP A 339 2.08 -14.80 -18.56
C TRP A 339 2.81 -15.46 -17.39
N LEU A 340 2.65 -14.95 -16.16
CA LEU A 340 3.18 -15.61 -14.96
C LEU A 340 2.51 -16.96 -14.73
N LYS A 341 1.18 -17.04 -14.87
CA LYS A 341 0.44 -18.32 -14.75
C LYS A 341 0.90 -19.35 -15.77
N GLU A 342 1.07 -18.93 -17.02
CA GLU A 342 1.53 -19.81 -18.11
C GLU A 342 2.98 -20.27 -17.89
N SER A 343 3.90 -19.34 -17.62
CA SER A 343 5.33 -19.64 -17.52
C SER A 343 5.72 -20.44 -16.27
N LEU A 344 4.88 -20.43 -15.23
CA LEU A 344 5.11 -21.13 -13.96
C LEU A 344 4.12 -22.29 -13.72
N ALA A 345 3.33 -22.67 -14.73
CA ALA A 345 2.24 -23.64 -14.60
C ALA A 345 2.72 -25.03 -14.16
N ASP A 346 3.89 -25.45 -14.61
CA ASP A 346 4.52 -26.74 -14.34
C ASP A 346 5.22 -26.82 -12.96
N LEU A 347 5.33 -25.71 -12.23
CA LEU A 347 6.02 -25.65 -10.94
C LEU A 347 5.02 -25.85 -9.79
N ASP A 348 5.07 -27.00 -9.12
CA ASP A 348 4.18 -27.34 -7.98
C ASP A 348 4.39 -26.42 -6.77
N ILE A 349 5.58 -25.81 -6.67
CA ILE A 349 5.91 -24.84 -5.61
C ILE A 349 5.21 -23.47 -5.76
N VAL A 350 4.57 -23.20 -6.91
CA VAL A 350 3.80 -21.96 -7.13
C VAL A 350 2.35 -22.21 -6.75
N GLY A 351 1.95 -21.70 -5.58
CA GLY A 351 0.64 -21.94 -5.01
C GLY A 351 -0.45 -21.04 -5.57
N ASP A 352 -0.16 -19.73 -5.70
CA ASP A 352 -1.15 -18.75 -6.17
C ASP A 352 -0.50 -17.57 -6.90
N ILE A 353 -1.17 -17.06 -7.93
CA ILE A 353 -0.81 -15.84 -8.66
C ILE A 353 -2.05 -14.94 -8.71
N ARG A 354 -2.01 -13.82 -8.00
CA ARG A 354 -3.15 -12.95 -7.72
C ARG A 354 -2.80 -11.47 -7.85
N GLY A 355 -3.81 -10.60 -7.79
CA GLY A 355 -3.62 -9.15 -7.76
C GLY A 355 -4.66 -8.37 -8.54
N ARG A 356 -4.51 -7.03 -8.57
CA ARG A 356 -5.30 -6.09 -9.38
C ARG A 356 -4.36 -5.14 -10.11
N GLY A 357 -4.59 -4.88 -11.40
CA GLY A 357 -3.70 -4.03 -12.21
C GLY A 357 -2.25 -4.50 -12.18
N LEU A 358 -1.29 -3.57 -12.13
CA LEU A 358 0.13 -3.86 -11.97
C LEU A 358 0.55 -4.00 -10.48
N PHE A 359 -0.29 -4.67 -9.70
CA PHE A 359 -0.04 -5.05 -8.32
C PHE A 359 -0.33 -6.54 -8.18
N VAL A 360 0.72 -7.36 -8.37
CA VAL A 360 0.59 -8.81 -8.55
C VAL A 360 1.51 -9.54 -7.58
N GLY A 361 0.99 -10.57 -6.92
CA GLY A 361 1.72 -11.45 -6.03
C GLY A 361 1.83 -12.86 -6.58
N VAL A 362 3.00 -13.46 -6.41
CA VAL A 362 3.26 -14.89 -6.64
C VAL A 362 3.56 -15.51 -5.29
N GLU A 363 2.73 -16.42 -4.82
CA GLU A 363 2.90 -17.12 -3.55
C GLU A 363 3.54 -18.50 -3.75
N PHE A 364 4.47 -18.82 -2.88
CA PHE A 364 5.20 -20.08 -2.90
C PHE A 364 4.80 -20.99 -1.74
N VAL A 365 4.71 -22.28 -2.05
CA VAL A 365 4.30 -23.37 -1.14
C VAL A 365 5.22 -24.58 -1.34
N GLU A 366 5.23 -25.51 -0.39
CA GLU A 366 5.93 -26.79 -0.57
C GLU A 366 5.21 -27.68 -1.58
N SER A 367 3.87 -27.63 -1.61
CA SER A 367 3.04 -28.29 -2.62
C SER A 367 1.76 -27.50 -2.86
N ARG A 368 1.40 -27.34 -4.14
CA ARG A 368 0.17 -26.67 -4.57
C ARG A 368 -1.08 -27.39 -4.06
N ALA A 369 -1.03 -28.73 -3.99
CA ALA A 369 -2.17 -29.53 -3.57
C ALA A 369 -2.53 -29.33 -2.09
N THR A 370 -1.52 -29.24 -1.22
CA THR A 370 -1.71 -29.09 0.22
C THR A 370 -1.69 -27.64 0.68
N LYS A 371 -1.17 -26.73 -0.14
CA LYS A 371 -0.89 -25.32 0.19
C LYS A 371 0.06 -25.14 1.40
N GLU A 372 0.85 -26.17 1.72
CA GLU A 372 1.77 -26.16 2.86
C GLU A 372 2.81 -25.05 2.66
N PRO A 373 3.00 -24.12 3.64
CA PRO A 373 3.96 -23.05 3.51
C PRO A 373 5.39 -23.53 3.75
N PHE A 374 6.37 -22.93 3.08
CA PHE A 374 7.78 -23.17 3.39
C PHE A 374 8.13 -22.83 4.84
N HIS A 375 8.75 -23.76 5.56
CA HIS A 375 9.23 -23.55 6.93
C HIS A 375 10.49 -22.66 6.97
N GLY A 376 11.34 -22.73 5.96
CA GLY A 376 12.56 -21.92 5.81
C GLY A 376 12.34 -20.57 5.13
N ALA A 377 11.24 -19.88 5.39
CA ALA A 377 10.78 -18.72 4.63
C ALA A 377 11.85 -17.62 4.38
N GLY A 378 12.69 -17.33 5.38
CA GLY A 378 13.75 -16.33 5.24
C GLY A 378 14.85 -16.74 4.27
N ALA A 379 15.25 -18.01 4.28
CA ALA A 379 16.29 -18.55 3.40
C ALA A 379 15.82 -18.59 1.95
N TYR A 380 14.58 -19.02 1.69
CA TYR A 380 14.00 -19.06 0.34
C TYR A 380 13.87 -17.66 -0.27
N ALA A 381 13.36 -16.69 0.50
CA ALA A 381 13.30 -15.30 0.07
C ALA A 381 14.67 -14.70 -0.26
N ALA A 382 15.70 -15.02 0.53
CA ALA A 382 17.07 -14.59 0.30
C ALA A 382 17.66 -15.21 -0.98
N ALA A 383 17.44 -16.52 -1.20
CA ALA A 383 17.89 -17.22 -2.41
C ALA A 383 17.26 -16.63 -3.68
N LEU A 384 15.93 -16.43 -3.68
CA LEU A 384 15.23 -15.76 -4.78
C LEU A 384 15.82 -14.38 -5.09
N LYS A 385 16.07 -13.57 -4.04
CA LYS A 385 16.63 -12.23 -4.21
C LYS A 385 18.05 -12.27 -4.80
N GLN A 386 18.89 -13.17 -4.31
CA GLN A 386 20.27 -13.32 -4.79
C GLN A 386 20.31 -13.73 -6.26
N GLU A 387 19.54 -14.74 -6.63
CA GLU A 387 19.45 -15.23 -8.01
C GLU A 387 18.89 -14.17 -8.96
N ALA A 388 17.84 -13.43 -8.53
CA ALA A 388 17.30 -12.33 -9.32
C ALA A 388 18.34 -11.24 -9.60
N LEU A 389 19.11 -10.83 -8.58
CA LEU A 389 20.17 -9.84 -8.73
C LEU A 389 21.25 -10.32 -9.71
N GLN A 390 21.61 -11.62 -9.70
CA GLN A 390 22.58 -12.18 -10.67
C GLN A 390 22.06 -12.04 -12.10
N ARG A 391 20.76 -12.23 -12.33
CA ARG A 391 20.09 -12.10 -13.63
C ARG A 391 19.71 -10.66 -14.00
N GLY A 392 20.14 -9.66 -13.24
CA GLY A 392 19.80 -8.27 -13.50
C GLY A 392 18.31 -7.97 -13.35
N LEU A 393 17.67 -8.59 -12.35
CA LEU A 393 16.26 -8.39 -12.01
C LEU A 393 16.14 -7.91 -10.55
N LEU A 394 15.33 -6.87 -10.32
CA LEU A 394 14.95 -6.45 -8.98
C LEU A 394 13.57 -7.03 -8.66
N ILE A 395 13.46 -7.79 -7.59
CA ILE A 395 12.21 -8.36 -7.09
C ILE A 395 11.98 -7.93 -5.64
N TYR A 396 10.74 -8.02 -5.18
CA TYR A 396 10.38 -7.77 -3.78
C TYR A 396 9.85 -9.05 -3.13
N PRO A 397 10.74 -9.92 -2.61
CA PRO A 397 10.32 -11.10 -1.88
C PRO A 397 9.88 -10.73 -0.46
N GLY A 398 8.82 -11.41 0.00
CA GLY A 398 8.28 -11.29 1.35
C GLY A 398 8.04 -12.65 1.98
N SER A 399 7.77 -12.63 3.28
CA SER A 399 7.43 -13.81 4.08
C SER A 399 6.23 -13.51 4.98
N GLY A 400 5.60 -14.57 5.52
CA GLY A 400 4.49 -14.44 6.45
C GLY A 400 3.10 -14.62 5.82
N THR A 401 3.00 -15.21 4.63
CA THR A 401 1.72 -15.47 3.96
C THR A 401 0.82 -16.45 4.73
N ALA A 402 1.40 -17.35 5.53
CA ALA A 402 0.67 -18.24 6.40
C ALA A 402 0.79 -17.76 7.86
N GLN A 403 -0.32 -17.32 8.43
CA GLN A 403 -0.47 -16.87 9.82
C GLN A 403 0.50 -15.74 10.24
N GLY A 404 1.04 -14.98 9.27
CA GLY A 404 2.01 -13.92 9.52
C GLY A 404 3.45 -14.40 9.83
N LEU A 405 3.72 -15.70 9.79
CA LEU A 405 5.00 -16.30 10.22
C LEU A 405 5.68 -17.09 9.12
N LEU A 406 4.98 -17.98 8.46
CA LEU A 406 5.50 -18.92 7.46
C LEU A 406 5.11 -18.51 6.03
N GLY A 407 5.69 -19.21 5.04
CA GLY A 407 5.41 -19.02 3.63
C GLY A 407 6.09 -17.80 3.03
N ASN A 408 6.12 -17.78 1.70
CA ASN A 408 6.83 -16.78 0.91
C ASN A 408 5.97 -16.27 -0.24
N HIS A 409 6.26 -15.06 -0.66
CA HIS A 409 5.73 -14.49 -1.91
C HIS A 409 6.77 -13.58 -2.57
N VAL A 410 6.55 -13.29 -3.85
CA VAL A 410 7.19 -12.16 -4.54
C VAL A 410 6.11 -11.22 -5.02
N LEU A 411 6.31 -9.93 -4.75
CA LEU A 411 5.41 -8.85 -5.15
C LEU A 411 5.94 -8.16 -6.40
N PHE A 412 5.13 -8.12 -7.43
CA PHE A 412 5.32 -7.31 -8.64
C PHE A 412 4.53 -6.01 -8.51
N ALA A 413 5.21 -4.92 -8.77
CA ALA A 413 4.63 -3.57 -8.85
C ALA A 413 5.45 -2.71 -9.82
N PRO A 414 5.65 -3.15 -11.09
CA PRO A 414 6.48 -2.44 -12.04
C PRO A 414 5.94 -1.03 -12.31
N PRO A 415 6.77 -0.10 -12.81
CA PRO A 415 6.30 1.21 -13.26
C PRO A 415 5.18 1.10 -14.30
N PHE A 416 4.24 2.06 -14.31
CA PHE A 416 3.09 2.05 -15.22
C PHE A 416 3.49 2.20 -16.69
N ILE A 417 4.67 2.81 -16.93
CA ILE A 417 5.29 3.02 -18.25
C ILE A 417 5.95 1.77 -18.82
N THR A 418 5.97 0.64 -18.08
CA THR A 418 6.58 -0.62 -18.52
C THR A 418 5.99 -1.04 -19.87
N SER A 419 6.85 -1.22 -20.88
CA SER A 419 6.45 -1.71 -22.20
C SER A 419 6.10 -3.20 -22.16
N GLU A 420 5.48 -3.69 -23.24
CA GLU A 420 5.16 -5.12 -23.38
C GLU A 420 6.41 -5.99 -23.41
N ASP A 421 7.44 -5.55 -24.15
CA ASP A 421 8.72 -6.26 -24.23
C ASP A 421 9.42 -6.33 -22.87
N GLU A 422 9.41 -5.23 -22.10
CA GLU A 422 9.98 -5.22 -20.76
C GLU A 422 9.20 -6.12 -19.82
N LEU A 423 7.86 -6.13 -19.91
CA LEU A 423 7.01 -7.04 -19.15
C LEU A 423 7.33 -8.51 -19.47
N GLY A 424 7.54 -8.85 -20.76
CA GLY A 424 7.98 -10.16 -21.21
C GLY A 424 9.33 -10.55 -20.61
N GLN A 425 10.30 -9.65 -20.66
CA GLN A 425 11.60 -9.86 -20.03
C GLN A 425 11.52 -10.04 -18.50
N MET A 426 10.61 -9.33 -17.81
CA MET A 426 10.37 -9.52 -16.37
C MET A 426 9.90 -10.95 -16.09
N VAL A 427 8.92 -11.45 -16.85
CA VAL A 427 8.37 -12.79 -16.67
C VAL A 427 9.40 -13.87 -17.00
N GLU A 428 10.12 -13.74 -18.12
CA GLU A 428 11.16 -14.69 -18.53
C GLU A 428 12.25 -14.82 -17.47
N ARG A 429 12.85 -13.68 -17.06
CA ARG A 429 13.92 -13.67 -16.05
C ARG A 429 13.42 -14.20 -14.70
N PHE A 430 12.21 -13.81 -14.29
CA PHE A 430 11.63 -14.29 -13.03
C PHE A 430 11.38 -15.80 -13.05
N SER A 431 10.86 -16.34 -14.14
CA SER A 431 10.66 -17.77 -14.30
C SER A 431 11.98 -18.53 -14.21
N ALA A 432 13.05 -18.00 -14.81
CA ALA A 432 14.38 -18.58 -14.69
C ALA A 432 14.94 -18.49 -13.25
N VAL A 433 14.64 -17.42 -12.50
CA VAL A 433 14.97 -17.30 -11.07
C VAL A 433 14.27 -18.37 -10.26
N VAL A 434 12.95 -18.52 -10.42
CA VAL A 434 12.17 -19.50 -9.66
C VAL A 434 12.66 -20.92 -9.94
N ARG A 435 12.90 -21.27 -11.21
CA ARG A 435 13.42 -22.60 -11.60
C ARG A 435 14.81 -22.89 -11.00
N ALA A 436 15.67 -21.90 -10.94
CA ALA A 436 17.03 -22.08 -10.37
C ALA A 436 17.03 -22.27 -8.84
N VAL A 437 15.99 -21.78 -8.14
CA VAL A 437 15.88 -21.86 -6.68
C VAL A 437 14.93 -23.00 -6.23
N ALA A 438 14.16 -23.59 -7.15
CA ALA A 438 13.21 -24.66 -6.89
C ALA A 438 13.88 -26.01 -6.55
N HIS A 439 15.19 -26.11 -6.67
CA HIS A 439 16.02 -27.29 -6.36
C HIS A 439 16.86 -27.02 -5.13
#